data_4a839e3bf3e5fe21db151b696faaa7de
#
_entry.id   4a839e3bf3e5fe21db151b696faaa7de
#
_cell.length_a   1.000
_cell.length_b   1.000
_cell.length_c   1.000
_cell.angle_alpha   90.00
_cell.angle_beta   90.00
_cell.angle_gamma   90.00
#
_symmetry.space_group_name_H-M   'P 1'
#
loop_
_entity.id
_entity.type
_entity.pdbx_description
1 polymer ?
#
loop_
_entity_poly.entity_id
_entity_poly.type
_entity_poly.pdbx_seq_one_letter_code
_entity_poly.pdbx_strand_id
1 'polypeptide(L)'
;MTKKRSSKLLSWLLTLAMVLSLAAGMSITAFAQDNDIIVLYTNDVHCGVDDNIGYAGLALYKKQMQQQTPYGILADAGDAIQGAPIGTLSEGGYLVDIMNQVGYDFAIPGNHEFDYGMNRFLELAGKLDCGYYSSNFVDLRTGNTVFAPYKMFTFGDVKVALVGASTPESFTKSTPSYFQNENGTYVYGFCEDESGESLYAKIQSSVDAARNDGAAYVILVGHLGENGTTERWSSDAVIAHTNGIDAVIDGHSHETVPNKTIANKDGKQISLTQTGTKLKNIGKLTIKADGTITTELVDKVPAKDTTSSYSVKTGDSLSRIAKSQLGSASRWKEIYDANRDKIRNKNLLYAGMKLTIPGSVRVTEDGKAVDAQTDSYIKSIQAIYQESLKTVLGHTDVDLTDKNLETGERAV
;
A
#
# COMPACT_ATOMS: atom_id res chain seq x y z
N MET A 1 14.80 -46.31 55.31
CA MET A 1 15.03 -45.93 53.87
C MET A 1 13.92 -45.07 53.25
N THR A 2 12.97 -44.52 53.95
CA THR A 2 11.80 -43.80 53.47
C THR A 2 11.94 -42.28 53.43
N LYS A 3 12.88 -41.62 54.15
CA LYS A 3 13.08 -40.15 54.15
C LYS A 3 13.81 -39.58 52.97
N LYS A 4 14.60 -40.33 52.20
CA LYS A 4 15.35 -39.84 51.04
C LYS A 4 14.51 -39.82 49.76
N ARG A 5 13.38 -40.53 49.68
CA ARG A 5 12.47 -40.49 48.49
C ARG A 5 11.51 -39.30 48.51
N SER A 6 11.05 -38.88 49.70
CA SER A 6 10.14 -37.72 49.81
C SER A 6 10.82 -36.37 49.47
N SER A 7 12.11 -36.21 49.81
CA SER A 7 12.85 -34.97 49.47
C SER A 7 13.09 -34.78 47.98
N LYS A 8 13.32 -35.89 47.26
CA LYS A 8 13.47 -35.83 45.78
C LYS A 8 12.15 -35.51 45.07
N LEU A 9 11.02 -36.09 45.56
CA LEU A 9 9.71 -35.78 45.00
C LEU A 9 9.32 -34.30 45.24
N LEU A 10 9.60 -33.78 46.44
CA LEU A 10 9.34 -32.38 46.79
C LEU A 10 10.20 -31.40 45.96
N SER A 11 11.48 -31.78 45.72
CA SER A 11 12.39 -31.01 44.85
C SER A 11 11.88 -30.96 43.40
N TRP A 12 11.40 -32.09 42.87
CA TRP A 12 10.83 -32.16 41.50
C TRP A 12 9.52 -31.38 41.38
N LEU A 13 8.65 -31.39 42.38
CA LEU A 13 7.42 -30.61 42.44
C LEU A 13 7.71 -29.10 42.53
N LEU A 14 8.72 -28.69 43.32
CA LEU A 14 9.15 -27.30 43.41
C LEU A 14 9.78 -26.81 42.09
N THR A 15 10.58 -27.65 41.43
CA THR A 15 11.16 -27.29 40.10
C THR A 15 10.09 -27.20 39.03
N LEU A 16 9.10 -28.12 39.04
CA LEU A 16 7.97 -28.07 38.12
C LEU A 16 7.07 -26.85 38.36
N ALA A 17 6.84 -26.48 39.62
CA ALA A 17 6.10 -25.27 39.99
C ALA A 17 6.85 -24.00 39.60
N MET A 18 8.19 -23.96 39.71
CA MET A 18 9.01 -22.84 39.24
C MET A 18 9.01 -22.73 37.71
N VAL A 19 9.08 -23.85 37.00
CA VAL A 19 9.01 -23.85 35.53
C VAL A 19 7.62 -23.44 35.05
N LEU A 20 6.56 -23.90 35.72
CA LEU A 20 5.18 -23.46 35.43
C LEU A 20 4.93 -22.00 35.80
N SER A 21 5.56 -21.46 36.86
CA SER A 21 5.47 -20.03 37.18
C SER A 21 6.29 -19.14 36.25
N LEU A 22 7.43 -19.63 35.73
CA LEU A 22 8.16 -18.94 34.66
C LEU A 22 7.41 -18.97 33.31
N ALA A 23 6.72 -20.06 33.00
CA ALA A 23 5.87 -20.15 31.80
C ALA A 23 4.57 -19.31 31.90
N ALA A 24 4.03 -19.15 33.11
CA ALA A 24 2.90 -18.25 33.39
C ALA A 24 3.31 -16.78 33.51
N GLY A 25 4.60 -16.51 33.64
CA GLY A 25 5.18 -15.16 33.71
C GLY A 25 5.64 -14.58 32.36
N MET A 26 5.43 -15.27 31.24
CA MET A 26 5.42 -14.62 29.93
C MET A 26 4.07 -13.89 29.80
N SER A 27 3.94 -12.81 30.57
CA SER A 27 3.01 -11.74 30.25
C SER A 27 3.32 -11.36 28.82
N ILE A 28 2.40 -11.63 27.91
CA ILE A 28 2.29 -10.81 26.70
C ILE A 28 2.18 -9.40 27.28
N THR A 29 3.28 -8.66 27.29
CA THR A 29 3.22 -7.22 27.53
C THR A 29 2.36 -6.72 26.39
N ALA A 30 1.06 -6.54 26.64
CA ALA A 30 0.22 -5.71 25.81
C ALA A 30 0.93 -4.36 25.83
N PHE A 31 1.59 -4.00 24.72
CA PHE A 31 2.14 -2.67 24.56
C PHE A 31 0.97 -1.71 24.73
N ALA A 32 1.03 -0.86 25.74
CA ALA A 32 0.01 0.14 25.96
C ALA A 32 0.07 1.12 24.77
N GLN A 33 -0.85 0.95 23.85
CA GLN A 33 -1.01 1.81 22.69
C GLN A 33 -2.07 2.85 23.04
N ASP A 34 -1.68 4.13 23.03
CA ASP A 34 -2.59 5.22 23.39
C ASP A 34 -3.62 5.53 22.28
N ASN A 35 -3.33 5.14 21.04
CA ASN A 35 -4.17 5.40 19.87
C ASN A 35 -4.22 4.19 18.94
N ASP A 36 -5.30 4.07 18.20
CA ASP A 36 -5.42 3.10 17.11
C ASP A 36 -4.38 3.37 16.02
N ILE A 37 -3.77 2.32 15.47
CA ILE A 37 -2.93 2.39 14.28
C ILE A 37 -3.80 2.06 13.07
N ILE A 38 -3.81 2.95 12.07
CA ILE A 38 -4.61 2.77 10.85
C ILE A 38 -3.68 2.49 9.68
N VAL A 39 -3.88 1.35 9.01
CA VAL A 39 -3.27 1.04 7.72
C VAL A 39 -4.33 1.19 6.64
N LEU A 40 -4.25 2.27 5.86
CA LEU A 40 -5.01 2.42 4.64
C LEU A 40 -4.28 1.67 3.51
N TYR A 41 -5.03 1.10 2.56
CA TYR A 41 -4.41 0.38 1.47
C TYR A 41 -5.25 0.43 0.20
N THR A 42 -4.53 0.24 -0.92
CA THR A 42 -5.05 0.07 -2.28
C THR A 42 -4.44 -1.17 -2.90
N ASN A 43 -5.09 -1.73 -3.90
CA ASN A 43 -4.57 -2.76 -4.79
C ASN A 43 -5.22 -2.61 -6.17
N ASP A 44 -4.52 -3.08 -7.21
CA ASP A 44 -5.05 -3.19 -8.58
C ASP A 44 -5.69 -1.88 -9.08
N VAL A 45 -5.01 -0.75 -8.84
CA VAL A 45 -5.54 0.56 -9.27
C VAL A 45 -5.53 0.71 -10.79
N HIS A 46 -4.61 0.04 -11.49
CA HIS A 46 -4.57 -0.03 -12.95
C HIS A 46 -4.79 1.31 -13.65
N CYS A 47 -4.03 2.32 -13.25
CA CYS A 47 -4.18 3.69 -13.77
C CYS A 47 -5.57 4.31 -13.58
N GLY A 48 -6.41 3.78 -12.70
CA GLY A 48 -7.76 4.29 -12.40
C GLY A 48 -7.71 5.59 -11.59
N VAL A 49 -7.07 6.63 -12.15
CA VAL A 49 -6.71 7.87 -11.45
C VAL A 49 -7.92 8.59 -10.89
N ASP A 50 -9.00 8.68 -11.71
CA ASP A 50 -10.28 9.31 -11.36
C ASP A 50 -11.43 8.30 -11.28
N ASP A 51 -11.16 7.01 -11.50
CA ASP A 51 -12.18 5.97 -11.42
C ASP A 51 -12.69 5.85 -9.98
N ASN A 52 -13.97 5.59 -9.81
CA ASN A 52 -14.62 5.41 -8.50
C ASN A 52 -14.22 6.52 -7.49
N ILE A 53 -13.50 6.19 -6.41
CA ILE A 53 -13.03 7.16 -5.40
C ILE A 53 -11.91 8.06 -5.99
N GLY A 54 -11.01 7.47 -6.78
CA GLY A 54 -9.84 8.11 -7.34
C GLY A 54 -8.76 8.49 -6.33
N TYR A 55 -7.56 8.79 -6.82
CA TYR A 55 -6.44 9.16 -5.92
C TYR A 55 -6.67 10.44 -5.13
N ALA A 56 -7.44 11.40 -5.68
CA ALA A 56 -7.76 12.62 -4.96
C ALA A 56 -8.76 12.38 -3.81
N GLY A 57 -9.65 11.41 -3.95
CA GLY A 57 -10.52 10.93 -2.87
C GLY A 57 -9.73 10.16 -1.80
N LEU A 58 -8.81 9.30 -2.21
CA LEU A 58 -7.89 8.59 -1.30
C LEU A 58 -7.06 9.58 -0.47
N ALA A 59 -6.50 10.61 -1.11
CA ALA A 59 -5.73 11.65 -0.41
C ALA A 59 -6.57 12.40 0.63
N LEU A 60 -7.84 12.69 0.31
CA LEU A 60 -8.77 13.28 1.27
C LEU A 60 -9.02 12.35 2.45
N TYR A 61 -9.30 11.07 2.19
CA TYR A 61 -9.58 10.10 3.25
C TYR A 61 -8.36 9.88 4.15
N LYS A 62 -7.16 9.80 3.58
CA LYS A 62 -5.90 9.77 4.35
C LYS A 62 -5.81 10.95 5.32
N LYS A 63 -6.07 12.19 4.85
CA LYS A 63 -6.07 13.39 5.70
C LYS A 63 -7.12 13.32 6.81
N GLN A 64 -8.30 12.75 6.53
CA GLN A 64 -9.36 12.56 7.54
C GLN A 64 -8.92 11.56 8.62
N MET A 65 -8.24 10.48 8.25
CA MET A 65 -7.72 9.50 9.22
C MET A 65 -6.58 10.09 10.06
N GLN A 66 -5.70 10.90 9.49
CA GLN A 66 -4.64 11.61 10.20
C GLN A 66 -5.15 12.59 11.26
N GLN A 67 -6.42 13.02 11.19
CA GLN A 67 -7.07 13.81 12.25
C GLN A 67 -7.61 12.93 13.39
N GLN A 68 -7.84 11.64 13.15
CA GLN A 68 -8.33 10.71 14.17
C GLN A 68 -7.19 10.14 14.99
N THR A 69 -6.07 9.82 14.34
CA THR A 69 -4.86 9.28 14.96
C THR A 69 -3.62 9.80 14.25
N PRO A 70 -2.52 10.06 14.98
CA PRO A 70 -1.22 10.34 14.35
C PRO A 70 -0.55 9.08 13.78
N TYR A 71 -1.10 7.89 14.04
CA TYR A 71 -0.53 6.59 13.73
C TYR A 71 -1.17 6.02 12.46
N GLY A 72 -0.67 6.45 11.31
CA GLY A 72 -1.21 6.06 10.01
C GLY A 72 -0.15 5.60 9.02
N ILE A 73 -0.50 4.61 8.20
CA ILE A 73 0.27 4.09 7.06
C ILE A 73 -0.66 4.08 5.85
N LEU A 74 -0.13 4.36 4.66
CA LEU A 74 -0.80 4.11 3.38
C LEU A 74 0.05 3.14 2.57
N ALA A 75 -0.50 1.95 2.27
CA ALA A 75 0.16 0.89 1.52
C ALA A 75 -0.50 0.66 0.16
N ASP A 76 0.30 0.23 -0.82
CA ASP A 76 -0.15 -0.27 -2.11
C ASP A 76 0.22 -1.75 -2.26
N ALA A 77 -0.76 -2.56 -2.63
CA ALA A 77 -0.60 -3.99 -2.84
C ALA A 77 -0.43 -4.37 -4.33
N GLY A 78 0.16 -3.46 -5.13
CA GLY A 78 0.60 -3.71 -6.50
C GLY A 78 -0.44 -3.43 -7.58
N ASP A 79 0.03 -3.50 -8.83
CA ASP A 79 -0.71 -3.25 -10.06
C ASP A 79 -1.29 -1.81 -10.14
N ALA A 80 -0.45 -0.82 -9.82
CA ALA A 80 -0.85 0.57 -9.85
C ALA A 80 -0.62 1.25 -11.21
N ILE A 81 0.49 0.91 -11.92
CA ILE A 81 1.07 1.78 -12.95
C ILE A 81 0.65 1.48 -14.39
N GLN A 82 -0.06 0.37 -14.63
CA GLN A 82 -0.48 -0.10 -15.97
C GLN A 82 -2.01 -0.20 -16.04
N GLY A 83 -2.63 0.04 -17.20
CA GLY A 83 -4.05 -0.21 -17.45
C GLY A 83 -4.81 0.87 -18.23
N ALA A 84 -4.26 2.08 -18.42
CA ALA A 84 -4.90 3.17 -19.16
C ALA A 84 -3.88 4.03 -19.90
N PRO A 85 -4.31 4.91 -20.86
CA PRO A 85 -3.40 5.73 -21.67
C PRO A 85 -2.41 6.56 -20.84
N ILE A 86 -2.79 7.05 -19.67
CA ILE A 86 -1.88 7.81 -18.79
C ILE A 86 -0.67 6.97 -18.35
N GLY A 87 -0.87 5.68 -18.07
CA GLY A 87 0.21 4.73 -17.77
C GLY A 87 1.05 4.43 -19.00
N THR A 88 0.41 4.07 -20.12
CA THR A 88 1.10 3.70 -21.36
C THR A 88 1.96 4.84 -21.91
N LEU A 89 1.43 6.07 -21.98
CA LEU A 89 2.15 7.23 -22.52
C LEU A 89 3.33 7.69 -21.65
N SER A 90 3.30 7.41 -20.36
CA SER A 90 4.37 7.75 -19.43
C SER A 90 5.23 6.55 -19.01
N GLU A 91 4.89 5.35 -19.54
CA GLU A 91 5.47 4.09 -19.07
C GLU A 91 5.48 4.03 -17.54
N GLY A 92 4.30 4.31 -16.93
CA GLY A 92 4.07 4.30 -15.49
C GLY A 92 4.53 5.56 -14.73
N GLY A 93 5.27 6.48 -15.36
CA GLY A 93 5.89 7.62 -14.67
C GLY A 93 4.90 8.54 -13.98
N TYR A 94 3.80 8.91 -14.64
CA TYR A 94 2.78 9.77 -14.05
C TYR A 94 2.09 9.13 -12.84
N LEU A 95 1.96 7.81 -12.83
CA LEU A 95 1.34 7.10 -11.70
C LEU A 95 2.26 7.15 -10.47
N VAL A 96 3.57 6.95 -10.65
CA VAL A 96 4.57 7.12 -9.58
C VAL A 96 4.54 8.55 -9.02
N ASP A 97 4.45 9.57 -9.89
CA ASP A 97 4.34 10.97 -9.45
C ASP A 97 3.05 11.22 -8.65
N ILE A 98 1.92 10.62 -9.07
CA ILE A 98 0.64 10.71 -8.34
C ILE A 98 0.72 9.96 -7.00
N MET A 99 1.33 8.77 -6.96
CA MET A 99 1.53 8.02 -5.72
C MET A 99 2.39 8.81 -4.72
N ASN A 100 3.46 9.47 -5.18
CA ASN A 100 4.30 10.36 -4.36
C ASN A 100 3.49 11.57 -3.87
N GLN A 101 2.64 12.18 -4.71
CA GLN A 101 1.77 13.29 -4.31
C GLN A 101 0.74 12.89 -3.23
N VAL A 102 0.17 11.68 -3.32
CA VAL A 102 -0.75 11.12 -2.30
C VAL A 102 0.02 10.73 -1.05
N GLY A 103 1.30 10.37 -1.20
CA GLY A 103 2.22 10.05 -0.12
C GLY A 103 2.02 8.64 0.39
N TYR A 104 2.21 7.64 -0.45
CA TYR A 104 2.30 6.25 -0.02
C TYR A 104 3.51 6.05 0.89
N ASP A 105 3.36 5.16 1.86
CA ASP A 105 4.38 4.85 2.85
C ASP A 105 5.05 3.49 2.58
N PHE A 106 4.38 2.63 1.79
CA PHE A 106 4.80 1.28 1.43
C PHE A 106 4.16 0.86 0.11
N ALA A 107 4.88 0.14 -0.74
CA ALA A 107 4.36 -0.44 -1.97
C ALA A 107 5.04 -1.77 -2.28
N ILE A 108 4.33 -2.66 -2.96
CA ILE A 108 4.87 -3.91 -3.49
C ILE A 108 4.69 -3.97 -5.00
N PRO A 109 5.57 -4.65 -5.76
CA PRO A 109 5.29 -4.90 -7.16
C PRO A 109 4.23 -5.99 -7.32
N GLY A 110 3.18 -5.70 -8.09
CA GLY A 110 2.31 -6.69 -8.70
C GLY A 110 2.93 -7.20 -10.01
N ASN A 111 2.15 -7.91 -10.83
CA ASN A 111 2.65 -8.42 -12.10
C ASN A 111 2.70 -7.35 -13.20
N HIS A 112 1.84 -6.35 -13.15
CA HIS A 112 1.78 -5.26 -14.14
C HIS A 112 2.79 -4.13 -13.90
N GLU A 113 3.51 -4.11 -12.81
CA GLU A 113 4.66 -3.23 -12.63
C GLU A 113 5.79 -3.53 -13.62
N PHE A 114 5.85 -4.75 -14.15
CA PHE A 114 6.88 -5.18 -15.10
C PHE A 114 6.53 -4.95 -16.58
N ASP A 115 5.32 -4.49 -16.91
CA ASP A 115 4.80 -4.43 -18.29
C ASP A 115 5.54 -3.44 -19.20
N TYR A 116 6.26 -2.48 -18.63
CA TYR A 116 7.13 -1.56 -19.37
C TYR A 116 8.58 -2.03 -19.40
N GLY A 117 8.86 -3.28 -19.00
CA GLY A 117 10.17 -3.90 -18.96
C GLY A 117 10.92 -3.65 -17.66
N MET A 118 11.84 -4.57 -17.33
CA MET A 118 12.58 -4.57 -16.06
C MET A 118 13.37 -3.28 -15.81
N ASN A 119 14.06 -2.78 -16.83
CA ASN A 119 14.87 -1.56 -16.68
C ASN A 119 13.99 -0.36 -16.31
N ARG A 120 12.83 -0.25 -16.96
CA ARG A 120 11.88 0.82 -16.67
C ARG A 120 11.30 0.68 -15.27
N PHE A 121 10.92 -0.53 -14.88
CA PHE A 121 10.43 -0.78 -13.52
C PHE A 121 11.46 -0.39 -12.46
N LEU A 122 12.73 -0.80 -12.60
CA LEU A 122 13.78 -0.43 -11.65
C LEU A 122 14.04 1.08 -11.60
N GLU A 123 13.92 1.79 -12.74
CA GLU A 123 13.97 3.26 -12.78
C GLU A 123 12.81 3.87 -11.98
N LEU A 124 11.58 3.38 -12.19
CA LEU A 124 10.40 3.84 -11.47
C LEU A 124 10.49 3.55 -9.96
N ALA A 125 11.01 2.37 -9.60
CA ALA A 125 11.24 2.00 -8.21
C ALA A 125 12.20 2.99 -7.49
N GLY A 126 13.20 3.50 -8.22
CA GLY A 126 14.09 4.55 -7.71
C GLY A 126 13.45 5.93 -7.59
N LYS A 127 12.29 6.16 -8.22
CA LYS A 127 11.54 7.43 -8.18
C LYS A 127 10.37 7.41 -7.20
N LEU A 128 9.92 6.23 -6.79
CA LEU A 128 8.84 6.09 -5.82
C LEU A 128 9.38 6.39 -4.41
N ASP A 129 8.89 7.45 -3.78
CA ASP A 129 9.40 7.96 -2.50
C ASP A 129 9.36 6.92 -1.38
N CYS A 130 8.32 6.09 -1.31
CA CYS A 130 8.23 5.02 -0.30
C CYS A 130 9.11 3.81 -0.62
N GLY A 131 9.50 3.62 -1.90
CA GLY A 131 10.16 2.43 -2.42
C GLY A 131 9.23 1.23 -2.55
N TYR A 132 9.72 0.20 -3.26
CA TYR A 132 9.07 -1.11 -3.33
C TYR A 132 9.69 -2.09 -2.33
N TYR A 133 8.88 -3.06 -1.87
CA TYR A 133 9.28 -4.11 -0.94
C TYR A 133 8.80 -5.47 -1.46
N SER A 134 9.64 -6.49 -1.39
CA SER A 134 9.24 -7.86 -1.76
C SER A 134 10.15 -8.89 -1.11
N SER A 135 9.57 -9.85 -0.41
CA SER A 135 10.29 -10.97 0.20
C SER A 135 10.83 -11.96 -0.83
N ASN A 136 10.15 -12.09 -1.97
CA ASN A 136 10.35 -13.20 -2.90
C ASN A 136 10.74 -12.77 -4.32
N PHE A 137 10.82 -11.48 -4.62
CA PHE A 137 11.40 -11.01 -5.89
C PHE A 137 12.92 -11.02 -5.76
N VAL A 138 13.57 -11.94 -6.48
CA VAL A 138 14.97 -12.34 -6.30
C VAL A 138 15.79 -12.09 -7.57
N ASP A 139 16.98 -11.54 -7.42
CA ASP A 139 18.03 -11.60 -8.43
C ASP A 139 18.72 -12.96 -8.38
N LEU A 140 18.44 -13.83 -9.35
CA LEU A 140 18.93 -15.20 -9.41
C LEU A 140 20.47 -15.29 -9.60
N ARG A 141 21.11 -14.22 -10.03
CA ARG A 141 22.58 -14.13 -10.17
C ARG A 141 23.27 -14.04 -8.82
N THR A 142 22.60 -13.46 -7.84
CA THR A 142 23.15 -13.23 -6.49
C THR A 142 22.44 -14.04 -5.41
N GLY A 143 21.22 -14.51 -5.67
CA GLY A 143 20.33 -15.14 -4.70
C GLY A 143 19.70 -14.18 -3.67
N ASN A 144 19.96 -12.86 -3.80
CA ASN A 144 19.39 -11.85 -2.91
C ASN A 144 18.06 -11.32 -3.44
N THR A 145 17.21 -10.83 -2.54
CA THR A 145 16.01 -10.07 -2.93
C THR A 145 16.40 -8.76 -3.61
N VAL A 146 15.66 -8.37 -4.66
CA VAL A 146 15.88 -7.11 -5.38
C VAL A 146 15.55 -5.90 -4.50
N PHE A 147 14.53 -6.05 -3.65
CA PHE A 147 14.10 -5.03 -2.69
C PHE A 147 14.20 -5.55 -1.26
N ALA A 148 14.15 -4.65 -0.28
CA ALA A 148 14.02 -5.05 1.11
C ALA A 148 12.72 -5.86 1.30
N PRO A 149 12.72 -6.94 2.12
CA PRO A 149 11.57 -7.81 2.27
C PRO A 149 10.42 -7.18 3.08
N TYR A 150 10.72 -6.25 3.96
CA TYR A 150 9.76 -5.56 4.82
C TYR A 150 10.21 -4.17 5.21
N LYS A 151 9.27 -3.37 5.72
CA LYS A 151 9.52 -2.07 6.36
C LYS A 151 8.93 -2.05 7.75
N MET A 152 9.72 -1.56 8.71
CA MET A 152 9.30 -1.37 10.09
C MET A 152 8.79 0.06 10.30
N PHE A 153 7.60 0.19 10.88
CA PHE A 153 7.02 1.45 11.35
C PHE A 153 6.97 1.44 12.87
N THR A 154 7.22 2.58 13.51
CA THR A 154 7.22 2.69 14.96
C THR A 154 6.21 3.77 15.39
N PHE A 155 5.28 3.39 16.25
CA PHE A 155 4.22 4.23 16.78
C PHE A 155 4.26 4.19 18.31
N GLY A 156 4.86 5.20 18.94
CA GLY A 156 5.20 5.12 20.36
C GLY A 156 6.14 3.93 20.61
N ASP A 157 5.71 3.00 21.45
CA ASP A 157 6.47 1.79 21.79
C ASP A 157 6.08 0.57 20.89
N VAL A 158 5.10 0.75 19.99
CA VAL A 158 4.60 -0.32 19.13
C VAL A 158 5.29 -0.29 17.78
N LYS A 159 5.86 -1.43 17.36
CA LYS A 159 6.44 -1.64 16.03
C LYS A 159 5.48 -2.47 15.16
N VAL A 160 5.20 -2.00 13.97
CA VAL A 160 4.41 -2.69 12.94
C VAL A 160 5.29 -2.93 11.74
N ALA A 161 5.43 -4.18 11.31
CA ALA A 161 6.12 -4.53 10.08
C ALA A 161 5.10 -4.75 8.95
N LEU A 162 5.32 -4.13 7.80
CA LEU A 162 4.69 -4.52 6.54
C LEU A 162 5.68 -5.37 5.76
N VAL A 163 5.32 -6.62 5.49
CA VAL A 163 6.12 -7.60 4.72
C VAL A 163 5.54 -7.68 3.31
N GLY A 164 6.36 -7.50 2.27
CA GLY A 164 5.91 -7.54 0.88
C GLY A 164 6.00 -8.93 0.27
N ALA A 165 5.03 -9.31 -0.58
CA ALA A 165 5.09 -10.53 -1.39
C ALA A 165 4.49 -10.31 -2.77
N SER A 166 5.23 -10.70 -3.82
CA SER A 166 4.84 -10.58 -5.23
C SER A 166 4.44 -11.95 -5.79
N THR A 167 3.47 -11.99 -6.71
CA THR A 167 3.01 -13.24 -7.30
C THR A 167 4.05 -13.87 -8.23
N PRO A 168 4.33 -15.19 -8.11
CA PRO A 168 5.09 -15.91 -9.12
C PRO A 168 4.42 -15.93 -10.49
N GLU A 169 3.12 -15.66 -10.59
CA GLU A 169 2.41 -15.54 -11.87
C GLU A 169 2.91 -14.38 -12.73
N SER A 170 3.73 -13.47 -12.17
CA SER A 170 4.36 -12.37 -12.92
C SER A 170 5.06 -12.83 -14.20
N PHE A 171 5.63 -14.04 -14.24
CA PHE A 171 6.22 -14.62 -15.46
C PHE A 171 5.23 -14.78 -16.60
N THR A 172 3.98 -15.15 -16.31
CA THR A 172 2.96 -15.47 -17.31
C THR A 172 1.94 -14.35 -17.49
N LYS A 173 1.78 -13.49 -16.50
CA LYS A 173 0.86 -12.35 -16.52
C LYS A 173 1.50 -11.07 -17.06
N SER A 174 2.84 -10.97 -17.00
CA SER A 174 3.62 -9.98 -17.73
C SER A 174 4.37 -10.65 -18.90
N THR A 175 5.48 -10.12 -19.35
CA THR A 175 6.27 -10.64 -20.48
C THR A 175 7.48 -11.41 -19.97
N PRO A 176 7.57 -12.74 -20.19
CA PRO A 176 8.66 -13.58 -19.66
C PRO A 176 10.07 -13.09 -19.98
N SER A 177 10.29 -12.53 -21.18
CA SER A 177 11.59 -12.02 -21.57
C SER A 177 12.10 -10.85 -20.74
N TYR A 178 11.24 -10.14 -20.01
CA TYR A 178 11.64 -9.06 -19.12
C TYR A 178 12.40 -9.54 -17.89
N PHE A 179 12.28 -10.83 -17.55
CA PHE A 179 12.98 -11.47 -16.44
C PHE A 179 14.23 -12.24 -16.88
N GLN A 180 14.56 -12.19 -18.19
CA GLN A 180 15.66 -12.92 -18.81
C GLN A 180 16.79 -11.99 -19.24
N ASN A 181 18.01 -12.55 -19.36
CA ASN A 181 19.10 -11.88 -20.06
C ASN A 181 18.98 -12.09 -21.58
N GLU A 182 19.93 -11.50 -22.34
CA GLU A 182 19.96 -11.58 -23.82
C GLU A 182 20.05 -13.02 -24.37
N ASN A 183 20.50 -13.99 -23.57
CA ASN A 183 20.59 -15.40 -23.95
C ASN A 183 19.31 -16.19 -23.58
N GLY A 184 18.26 -15.54 -23.10
CA GLY A 184 17.01 -16.18 -22.68
C GLY A 184 17.08 -16.91 -21.33
N THR A 185 18.16 -16.70 -20.55
CA THR A 185 18.28 -17.26 -19.20
C THR A 185 17.59 -16.34 -18.20
N TYR A 186 16.74 -16.91 -17.36
CA TYR A 186 16.10 -16.14 -16.27
C TYR A 186 17.15 -15.64 -15.29
N VAL A 187 17.13 -14.35 -15.03
CA VAL A 187 18.01 -13.63 -14.09
C VAL A 187 17.24 -13.05 -12.92
N TYR A 188 15.91 -13.08 -12.99
CA TYR A 188 15.01 -12.74 -11.89
C TYR A 188 14.01 -13.85 -11.66
N GLY A 189 13.55 -14.02 -10.41
CA GLY A 189 12.60 -15.05 -9.99
C GLY A 189 11.73 -14.56 -8.83
N PHE A 190 10.66 -15.33 -8.54
CA PHE A 190 9.70 -15.04 -7.48
C PHE A 190 9.58 -16.17 -6.47
N CYS A 191 10.60 -17.01 -6.34
CA CYS A 191 10.61 -18.23 -5.53
C CYS A 191 9.51 -19.22 -5.94
N GLU A 192 9.28 -19.32 -7.24
CA GLU A 192 8.34 -20.24 -7.87
C GLU A 192 8.86 -21.66 -7.83
N ASP A 193 8.01 -22.60 -7.45
CA ASP A 193 8.22 -24.04 -7.58
C ASP A 193 6.88 -24.79 -7.69
N GLU A 194 6.95 -26.09 -7.99
CA GLU A 194 5.76 -26.94 -8.17
C GLU A 194 4.98 -27.16 -6.87
N SER A 195 5.61 -26.96 -5.70
CA SER A 195 4.99 -27.17 -4.39
C SER A 195 4.49 -25.89 -3.73
N GLY A 196 5.07 -24.72 -4.07
CA GLY A 196 4.88 -23.45 -3.39
C GLY A 196 5.78 -23.27 -2.14
N GLU A 197 6.50 -24.31 -1.73
CA GLU A 197 7.31 -24.31 -0.50
C GLU A 197 8.41 -23.22 -0.51
N SER A 198 9.01 -22.93 -1.67
CA SER A 198 10.02 -21.87 -1.79
C SER A 198 9.45 -20.50 -1.47
N LEU A 199 8.23 -20.21 -1.95
CA LEU A 199 7.50 -18.97 -1.66
C LEU A 199 7.19 -18.88 -0.16
N TYR A 200 6.60 -19.95 0.41
CA TYR A 200 6.22 -19.95 1.83
C TYR A 200 7.44 -19.77 2.74
N ALA A 201 8.53 -20.51 2.46
CA ALA A 201 9.78 -20.42 3.24
C ALA A 201 10.38 -19.02 3.18
N LYS A 202 10.34 -18.37 2.01
CA LYS A 202 10.89 -17.03 1.84
C LYS A 202 10.09 -15.97 2.57
N ILE A 203 8.75 -16.05 2.49
CA ILE A 203 7.85 -15.16 3.25
C ILE A 203 8.01 -15.42 4.75
N GLN A 204 8.02 -16.68 5.21
CA GLN A 204 8.24 -17.04 6.62
C GLN A 204 9.54 -16.46 7.16
N SER A 205 10.64 -16.61 6.42
CA SER A 205 11.94 -16.04 6.82
C SER A 205 11.88 -14.52 7.02
N SER A 206 11.11 -13.81 6.18
CA SER A 206 10.94 -12.36 6.29
C SER A 206 10.05 -11.97 7.48
N VAL A 207 9.01 -12.76 7.75
CA VAL A 207 8.14 -12.60 8.94
C VAL A 207 8.96 -12.82 10.22
N ASP A 208 9.77 -13.89 10.26
CA ASP A 208 10.62 -14.20 11.42
C ASP A 208 11.66 -13.10 11.65
N ALA A 209 12.27 -12.57 10.59
CA ALA A 209 13.21 -11.45 10.68
C ALA A 209 12.51 -10.20 11.26
N ALA A 210 11.32 -9.85 10.76
CA ALA A 210 10.55 -8.72 11.28
C ALA A 210 10.18 -8.89 12.77
N ARG A 211 9.80 -10.11 13.18
CA ARG A 211 9.52 -10.44 14.58
C ARG A 211 10.78 -10.32 15.44
N ASN A 212 11.92 -10.81 14.96
CA ASN A 212 13.20 -10.71 15.66
C ASN A 212 13.68 -9.26 15.80
N ASP A 213 13.32 -8.38 14.85
CA ASP A 213 13.56 -6.92 14.92
C ASP A 213 12.58 -6.21 15.87
N GLY A 214 11.67 -6.97 16.48
CA GLY A 214 10.76 -6.51 17.52
C GLY A 214 9.39 -6.06 17.03
N ALA A 215 8.94 -6.50 15.85
CA ALA A 215 7.59 -6.24 15.39
C ALA A 215 6.55 -6.82 16.34
N ALA A 216 5.71 -5.97 16.93
CA ALA A 216 4.53 -6.38 17.69
C ALA A 216 3.45 -6.92 16.76
N TYR A 217 3.31 -6.32 15.58
CA TYR A 217 2.39 -6.74 14.53
C TYR A 217 3.13 -6.91 13.20
N VAL A 218 2.78 -7.96 12.46
CA VAL A 218 3.27 -8.23 11.10
C VAL A 218 2.07 -8.34 10.17
N ILE A 219 1.97 -7.43 9.23
CA ILE A 219 0.96 -7.42 8.18
C ILE A 219 1.64 -7.83 6.87
N LEU A 220 1.18 -8.91 6.26
CA LEU A 220 1.60 -9.29 4.92
C LEU A 220 0.85 -8.41 3.92
N VAL A 221 1.57 -7.71 3.07
CA VAL A 221 1.02 -7.01 1.90
C VAL A 221 1.40 -7.85 0.69
N GLY A 222 0.43 -8.57 0.15
CA GLY A 222 0.60 -9.52 -0.95
C GLY A 222 -0.02 -9.02 -2.24
N HIS A 223 0.54 -9.46 -3.36
CA HIS A 223 -0.10 -9.42 -4.66
C HIS A 223 -0.13 -10.86 -5.18
N LEU A 224 -0.97 -11.70 -4.54
CA LEU A 224 -0.95 -13.16 -4.69
C LEU A 224 -2.28 -13.70 -5.22
N GLY A 225 -3.37 -13.02 -4.90
CA GLY A 225 -4.73 -13.42 -5.24
C GLY A 225 -5.34 -14.38 -4.22
N GLU A 226 -6.63 -14.19 -3.95
CA GLU A 226 -7.38 -15.02 -3.01
C GLU A 226 -7.64 -16.43 -3.57
N ASN A 227 -8.22 -16.48 -4.78
CA ASN A 227 -8.43 -17.70 -5.54
C ASN A 227 -7.57 -17.63 -6.80
N GLY A 228 -6.28 -17.38 -6.63
CA GLY A 228 -5.33 -17.20 -7.73
C GLY A 228 -5.45 -18.31 -8.77
N THR A 229 -5.07 -18.04 -10.00
CA THR A 229 -5.04 -19.02 -11.06
C THR A 229 -4.17 -20.22 -10.68
N THR A 230 -3.18 -20.00 -9.79
CA THR A 230 -2.29 -21.02 -9.25
C THR A 230 -2.49 -21.14 -7.74
N GLU A 231 -3.31 -22.10 -7.30
CA GLU A 231 -3.72 -22.28 -5.91
C GLU A 231 -2.54 -22.27 -4.92
N ARG A 232 -1.44 -22.95 -5.23
CA ARG A 232 -0.24 -23.04 -4.38
C ARG A 232 0.47 -21.68 -4.15
N TRP A 233 0.20 -20.67 -4.95
CA TRP A 233 0.78 -19.32 -4.82
C TRP A 233 -0.21 -18.30 -4.31
N SER A 234 -1.43 -18.71 -4.01
CA SER A 234 -2.48 -17.84 -3.49
C SER A 234 -2.19 -17.37 -2.06
N SER A 235 -2.80 -16.27 -1.67
CA SER A 235 -2.76 -15.79 -0.29
C SER A 235 -3.31 -16.80 0.71
N ASP A 236 -4.34 -17.57 0.32
CA ASP A 236 -4.90 -18.67 1.14
C ASP A 236 -3.83 -19.72 1.45
N ALA A 237 -3.08 -20.16 0.44
CA ALA A 237 -2.01 -21.14 0.60
C ALA A 237 -0.85 -20.58 1.44
N VAL A 238 -0.44 -19.33 1.21
CA VAL A 238 0.61 -18.67 1.99
C VAL A 238 0.22 -18.60 3.46
N ILE A 239 -1.02 -18.19 3.78
CA ILE A 239 -1.51 -18.14 5.15
C ILE A 239 -1.48 -19.54 5.79
N ALA A 240 -2.00 -20.55 5.07
CA ALA A 240 -2.09 -21.92 5.61
C ALA A 240 -0.71 -22.56 5.89
N HIS A 241 0.36 -22.11 5.22
CA HIS A 241 1.70 -22.66 5.35
C HIS A 241 2.67 -21.80 6.17
N THR A 242 2.24 -20.65 6.66
CA THR A 242 3.09 -19.72 7.43
C THR A 242 2.55 -19.45 8.82
N ASN A 243 3.39 -18.86 9.68
CA ASN A 243 3.05 -18.41 11.02
C ASN A 243 3.53 -16.99 11.26
N GLY A 244 3.04 -16.37 12.33
CA GLY A 244 3.55 -15.05 12.75
C GLY A 244 2.99 -13.86 11.96
N ILE A 245 2.13 -14.08 10.97
CA ILE A 245 1.35 -13.04 10.30
C ILE A 245 0.11 -12.75 11.14
N ASP A 246 -0.27 -11.46 11.28
CA ASP A 246 -1.45 -11.05 12.04
C ASP A 246 -2.64 -10.70 11.13
N ALA A 247 -2.38 -10.17 9.94
CA ALA A 247 -3.38 -9.95 8.89
C ALA A 247 -2.73 -9.91 7.52
N VAL A 248 -3.52 -10.06 6.46
CA VAL A 248 -3.09 -10.01 5.06
C VAL A 248 -3.92 -8.98 4.30
N ILE A 249 -3.22 -8.08 3.63
CA ILE A 249 -3.73 -7.18 2.60
C ILE A 249 -3.28 -7.76 1.26
N ASP A 250 -4.19 -7.99 0.32
CA ASP A 250 -3.89 -8.68 -0.94
C ASP A 250 -4.39 -7.92 -2.17
N GLY A 251 -3.95 -8.35 -3.34
CA GLY A 251 -4.33 -7.88 -4.67
C GLY A 251 -4.42 -9.03 -5.67
N HIS A 252 -4.24 -8.74 -6.98
CA HIS A 252 -4.13 -9.67 -8.10
C HIS A 252 -5.45 -10.24 -8.62
N SER A 253 -6.35 -10.71 -7.77
CA SER A 253 -7.62 -11.33 -8.20
C SER A 253 -8.74 -10.32 -8.47
N HIS A 254 -8.53 -9.03 -8.22
CA HIS A 254 -9.51 -7.94 -8.36
C HIS A 254 -10.80 -8.14 -7.55
N GLU A 255 -10.80 -9.03 -6.58
CA GLU A 255 -11.98 -9.31 -5.78
C GLU A 255 -12.20 -8.26 -4.70
N THR A 256 -13.45 -8.09 -4.28
CA THR A 256 -13.81 -7.22 -3.17
C THR A 256 -14.03 -8.08 -1.92
N VAL A 257 -13.04 -8.14 -1.05
CA VAL A 257 -13.01 -8.97 0.15
C VAL A 257 -12.89 -8.08 1.39
N PRO A 258 -14.01 -7.73 2.05
CA PRO A 258 -13.96 -6.89 3.25
C PRO A 258 -13.21 -7.56 4.40
N ASN A 259 -13.44 -8.86 4.58
CA ASN A 259 -12.78 -9.70 5.56
C ASN A 259 -13.08 -11.19 5.28
N LYS A 260 -12.04 -11.97 5.10
CA LYS A 260 -12.09 -13.44 5.06
C LYS A 260 -11.11 -13.95 6.09
N THR A 261 -11.46 -15.01 6.82
CA THR A 261 -10.55 -15.61 7.79
C THR A 261 -10.08 -16.97 7.31
N ILE A 262 -8.77 -17.20 7.45
CA ILE A 262 -8.09 -18.42 7.03
C ILE A 262 -7.22 -18.88 8.19
N ALA A 263 -7.25 -20.18 8.48
CA ALA A 263 -6.40 -20.76 9.51
C ALA A 263 -4.94 -20.81 9.03
N ASN A 264 -4.02 -20.26 9.81
CA ASN A 264 -2.60 -20.40 9.54
C ASN A 264 -2.10 -21.82 9.93
N LYS A 265 -0.82 -22.07 9.73
CA LYS A 265 -0.19 -23.38 10.03
C LYS A 265 -0.42 -23.88 11.47
N ASP A 266 -0.60 -22.98 12.43
CA ASP A 266 -0.88 -23.31 13.85
C ASP A 266 -2.38 -23.26 14.20
N GLY A 267 -3.26 -23.03 13.23
CA GLY A 267 -4.71 -22.96 13.41
C GLY A 267 -5.24 -21.60 13.86
N LYS A 268 -4.38 -20.55 13.98
CA LYS A 268 -4.83 -19.17 14.26
C LYS A 268 -5.56 -18.63 13.04
N GLN A 269 -6.73 -18.05 13.26
CA GLN A 269 -7.50 -17.37 12.21
C GLN A 269 -6.85 -16.04 11.84
N ILE A 270 -6.49 -15.87 10.58
CA ILE A 270 -5.86 -14.69 10.01
C ILE A 270 -6.85 -14.00 9.07
N SER A 271 -7.05 -12.69 9.26
CA SER A 271 -7.88 -11.88 8.36
C SER A 271 -7.14 -11.61 7.05
N LEU A 272 -7.82 -11.85 5.94
CA LEU A 272 -7.43 -11.47 4.58
C LEU A 272 -8.43 -10.47 4.04
N THR A 273 -7.95 -9.44 3.35
CA THR A 273 -8.78 -8.36 2.79
C THR A 273 -8.23 -7.87 1.45
N GLN A 274 -9.14 -7.43 0.55
CA GLN A 274 -8.82 -6.93 -0.78
C GLN A 274 -9.86 -5.89 -1.21
N THR A 275 -9.45 -4.82 -1.95
CA THR A 275 -10.31 -3.65 -2.22
C THR A 275 -11.10 -3.71 -3.53
N GLY A 276 -10.91 -4.73 -4.33
CA GLY A 276 -11.36 -4.77 -5.72
C GLY A 276 -10.33 -4.17 -6.66
N THR A 277 -10.77 -3.40 -7.64
CA THR A 277 -9.87 -2.75 -8.62
C THR A 277 -10.26 -1.28 -8.81
N LYS A 278 -9.34 -0.46 -9.38
CA LYS A 278 -9.59 0.93 -9.79
C LYS A 278 -10.17 1.81 -8.69
N LEU A 279 -9.64 1.68 -7.47
CA LEU A 279 -10.12 2.44 -6.30
C LEU A 279 -11.64 2.32 -6.08
N LYS A 280 -12.23 1.15 -6.37
CA LYS A 280 -13.62 0.85 -6.03
C LYS A 280 -13.87 1.03 -4.54
N ASN A 281 -12.88 0.64 -3.74
CA ASN A 281 -12.85 0.86 -2.31
C ASN A 281 -11.46 1.33 -1.88
N ILE A 282 -11.39 2.01 -0.74
CA ILE A 282 -10.18 2.16 0.06
C ILE A 282 -10.25 1.11 1.16
N GLY A 283 -9.21 0.31 1.31
CA GLY A 283 -9.10 -0.60 2.43
C GLY A 283 -8.63 0.12 3.69
N LYS A 284 -9.19 -0.25 4.83
CA LYS A 284 -8.78 0.25 6.14
C LYS A 284 -8.64 -0.91 7.12
N LEU A 285 -7.41 -1.19 7.52
CA LEU A 285 -7.08 -2.10 8.60
C LEU A 285 -6.78 -1.26 9.83
N THR A 286 -7.41 -1.58 10.96
CA THR A 286 -7.20 -0.90 12.23
C THR A 286 -6.64 -1.87 13.25
N ILE A 287 -5.48 -1.56 13.81
CA ILE A 287 -4.94 -2.19 15.01
C ILE A 287 -5.37 -1.32 16.18
N LYS A 288 -6.34 -1.79 16.95
CA LYS A 288 -6.89 -1.06 18.09
C LYS A 288 -5.94 -1.04 19.26
N ALA A 289 -6.13 -0.09 20.17
CA ALA A 289 -5.35 0.03 21.40
C ALA A 289 -5.38 -1.24 22.26
N ASP A 290 -6.42 -2.05 22.19
CA ASP A 290 -6.54 -3.35 22.88
C ASP A 290 -5.87 -4.53 22.13
N GLY A 291 -5.25 -4.27 20.98
CA GLY A 291 -4.59 -5.26 20.13
C GLY A 291 -5.51 -5.96 19.14
N THR A 292 -6.80 -5.65 19.11
CA THR A 292 -7.74 -6.21 18.14
C THR A 292 -7.48 -5.65 16.75
N ILE A 293 -7.41 -6.51 15.74
CA ILE A 293 -7.30 -6.11 14.33
C ILE A 293 -8.68 -6.22 13.68
N THR A 294 -9.08 -5.15 13.00
CA THR A 294 -10.31 -5.11 12.20
C THR A 294 -10.05 -4.58 10.82
N THR A 295 -10.81 -5.05 9.83
CA THR A 295 -10.73 -4.60 8.44
C THR A 295 -12.09 -4.10 7.97
N GLU A 296 -12.10 -3.05 7.17
CA GLU A 296 -13.29 -2.51 6.51
C GLU A 296 -12.94 -1.95 5.13
N LEU A 297 -13.92 -1.91 4.25
CA LEU A 297 -13.82 -1.29 2.93
C LEU A 297 -14.67 -0.02 2.89
N VAL A 298 -14.08 1.06 2.39
CA VAL A 298 -14.70 2.36 2.27
C VAL A 298 -14.97 2.62 0.80
N ASP A 299 -16.23 2.62 0.40
CA ASP A 299 -16.70 2.83 -0.98
C ASP A 299 -17.02 4.29 -1.29
N LYS A 300 -17.09 5.14 -0.26
CA LYS A 300 -17.38 6.56 -0.39
C LYS A 300 -16.65 7.40 0.66
N VAL A 301 -15.94 8.41 0.21
CA VAL A 301 -15.26 9.37 1.09
C VAL A 301 -16.24 10.45 1.55
N PRO A 302 -16.39 10.68 2.85
CA PRO A 302 -17.24 11.77 3.35
C PRO A 302 -16.70 13.14 2.93
N ALA A 303 -17.59 14.07 2.55
CA ALA A 303 -17.24 15.46 2.30
C ALA A 303 -17.04 16.23 3.63
N LYS A 304 -16.18 15.71 4.50
CA LYS A 304 -15.88 16.29 5.80
C LYS A 304 -14.62 17.15 5.68
N ASP A 305 -14.73 18.42 6.09
CA ASP A 305 -13.59 19.35 6.11
C ASP A 305 -12.44 18.82 6.97
N THR A 306 -11.25 18.94 6.41
CA THR A 306 -9.99 18.61 7.08
C THR A 306 -9.19 19.88 7.26
N THR A 307 -8.83 20.25 8.49
CA THR A 307 -7.85 21.29 8.74
C THR A 307 -6.46 20.67 8.81
N SER A 308 -5.48 21.29 8.16
CA SER A 308 -4.07 20.89 8.26
C SER A 308 -3.21 22.04 8.77
N SER A 309 -1.96 21.77 9.14
CA SER A 309 -0.99 22.79 9.56
C SER A 309 0.09 22.92 8.49
N TYR A 310 0.43 24.16 8.14
CA TYR A 310 1.50 24.48 7.21
C TYR A 310 2.56 25.36 7.88
N SER A 311 3.84 24.99 7.79
CA SER A 311 4.95 25.85 8.19
C SER A 311 5.39 26.72 7.02
N VAL A 312 5.27 28.04 7.19
CA VAL A 312 5.65 29.03 6.18
C VAL A 312 7.15 28.91 5.86
N LYS A 313 7.47 28.86 4.58
CA LYS A 313 8.85 28.83 4.05
C LYS A 313 9.25 30.24 3.58
N THR A 314 10.57 30.48 3.47
CA THR A 314 11.09 31.74 2.92
C THR A 314 10.58 31.94 1.49
N GLY A 315 10.00 33.11 1.21
CA GLY A 315 9.43 33.47 -0.09
C GLY A 315 7.97 33.07 -0.28
N ASP A 316 7.32 32.47 0.71
CA ASP A 316 5.89 32.19 0.67
C ASP A 316 5.04 33.47 0.69
N SER A 317 3.87 33.33 0.08
CA SER A 317 2.75 34.26 0.24
C SER A 317 1.46 33.46 0.44
N LEU A 318 0.43 34.07 1.01
CA LEU A 318 -0.86 33.41 1.20
C LEU A 318 -1.43 32.81 -0.08
N SER A 319 -1.26 33.50 -1.22
CA SER A 319 -1.72 32.99 -2.51
C SER A 319 -0.91 31.80 -3.02
N ARG A 320 0.42 31.77 -2.79
CA ARG A 320 1.26 30.62 -3.12
C ARG A 320 0.91 29.42 -2.25
N ILE A 321 0.76 29.66 -0.93
CA ILE A 321 0.33 28.63 0.01
C ILE A 321 -1.06 28.12 -0.36
N ALA A 322 -2.02 28.99 -0.68
CA ALA A 322 -3.36 28.58 -1.12
C ALA A 322 -3.34 27.76 -2.42
N LYS A 323 -2.50 28.17 -3.40
CA LYS A 323 -2.32 27.37 -4.60
C LYS A 323 -1.78 25.96 -4.30
N SER A 324 -0.78 25.86 -3.42
CA SER A 324 -0.15 24.60 -3.07
C SER A 324 -1.00 23.74 -2.12
N GLN A 325 -1.74 24.33 -1.17
CA GLN A 325 -2.45 23.60 -0.11
C GLN A 325 -3.96 23.44 -0.37
N LEU A 326 -4.54 24.34 -1.15
CA LEU A 326 -5.98 24.39 -1.44
C LEU A 326 -6.28 24.26 -2.95
N GLY A 327 -5.25 24.05 -3.79
CA GLY A 327 -5.37 23.89 -5.24
C GLY A 327 -5.62 25.19 -6.03
N SER A 328 -5.89 26.33 -5.37
CA SER A 328 -6.15 27.61 -6.04
C SER A 328 -5.58 28.80 -5.28
N ALA A 329 -4.84 29.67 -5.98
CA ALA A 329 -4.32 30.91 -5.41
C ALA A 329 -5.42 31.86 -4.95
N SER A 330 -6.61 31.83 -5.57
CA SER A 330 -7.76 32.67 -5.21
C SER A 330 -8.32 32.35 -3.80
N ARG A 331 -8.06 31.17 -3.26
CA ARG A 331 -8.49 30.71 -1.92
C ARG A 331 -7.62 31.25 -0.78
N TRP A 332 -6.67 32.16 -1.07
CA TRP A 332 -5.78 32.73 -0.05
C TRP A 332 -6.52 33.37 1.13
N LYS A 333 -7.70 33.91 0.87
CA LYS A 333 -8.54 34.55 1.90
C LYS A 333 -9.01 33.55 2.96
N GLU A 334 -9.27 32.31 2.58
CA GLU A 334 -9.66 31.26 3.53
C GLU A 334 -8.54 30.97 4.55
N ILE A 335 -7.28 30.91 4.06
CA ILE A 335 -6.11 30.76 4.95
C ILE A 335 -5.96 31.97 5.84
N TYR A 336 -6.12 33.18 5.31
CA TYR A 336 -6.04 34.42 6.09
C TYR A 336 -7.10 34.46 7.18
N ASP A 337 -8.35 34.15 6.85
CA ASP A 337 -9.48 34.15 7.78
C ASP A 337 -9.32 33.09 8.90
N ALA A 338 -8.77 31.93 8.59
CA ALA A 338 -8.48 30.86 9.55
C ALA A 338 -7.29 31.17 10.49
N ASN A 339 -6.50 32.23 10.22
CA ASN A 339 -5.29 32.58 10.96
C ASN A 339 -5.22 34.07 11.33
N ARG A 340 -6.36 34.75 11.50
CA ARG A 340 -6.39 36.19 11.85
C ARG A 340 -5.75 36.49 13.19
N ASP A 341 -5.72 35.52 14.08
CA ASP A 341 -5.02 35.57 15.37
C ASP A 341 -3.49 35.63 15.21
N LYS A 342 -2.96 35.04 14.14
CA LYS A 342 -1.52 34.93 13.85
C LYS A 342 -1.06 35.93 12.78
N ILE A 343 -1.91 36.23 11.80
CA ILE A 343 -1.59 37.09 10.66
C ILE A 343 -2.26 38.44 10.81
N ARG A 344 -1.51 39.43 11.30
CA ARG A 344 -2.01 40.82 11.42
C ARG A 344 -2.04 41.56 10.07
N ASN A 345 -1.11 41.26 9.19
CA ASN A 345 -1.00 41.84 7.85
C ASN A 345 -0.93 40.72 6.81
N LYS A 346 -1.94 40.63 5.93
CA LYS A 346 -2.05 39.59 4.88
C LYS A 346 -0.87 39.53 3.93
N ASN A 347 -0.08 40.58 3.79
CA ASN A 347 1.07 40.66 2.91
C ASN A 347 2.39 40.32 3.63
N LEU A 348 2.35 39.95 4.91
CA LEU A 348 3.55 39.73 5.72
C LEU A 348 3.47 38.36 6.41
N LEU A 349 4.23 37.42 5.92
CA LEU A 349 4.43 36.09 6.51
C LEU A 349 5.89 35.95 6.94
N TYR A 350 6.13 35.25 8.04
CA TYR A 350 7.47 34.93 8.53
C TYR A 350 7.75 33.44 8.39
N ALA A 351 8.94 33.08 7.91
CA ALA A 351 9.37 31.69 7.83
C ALA A 351 9.30 31.02 9.22
N GLY A 352 8.81 29.78 9.25
CA GLY A 352 8.56 29.04 10.49
C GLY A 352 7.18 29.27 11.13
N MET A 353 6.40 30.25 10.64
CA MET A 353 5.05 30.51 11.11
C MET A 353 4.14 29.31 10.82
N LYS A 354 3.45 28.77 11.84
CA LYS A 354 2.50 27.67 11.66
C LYS A 354 1.11 28.20 11.37
N LEU A 355 0.64 27.98 10.15
CA LEU A 355 -0.69 28.38 9.70
C LEU A 355 -1.64 27.19 9.74
N THR A 356 -2.87 27.45 10.18
CA THR A 356 -4.00 26.56 9.98
C THR A 356 -4.48 26.70 8.55
N ILE A 357 -4.46 25.61 7.79
CA ILE A 357 -5.02 25.55 6.44
C ILE A 357 -6.44 25.01 6.58
N PRO A 358 -7.49 25.77 6.24
CA PRO A 358 -8.85 25.27 6.23
C PRO A 358 -8.98 24.15 5.21
N GLY A 359 -9.99 23.32 5.35
CA GLY A 359 -10.12 22.07 4.61
C GLY A 359 -9.92 22.19 3.11
N SER A 360 -9.18 21.21 2.58
CA SER A 360 -8.90 21.10 1.16
C SER A 360 -9.99 20.34 0.39
N VAL A 361 -11.16 20.12 1.00
CA VAL A 361 -12.27 19.36 0.41
C VAL A 361 -12.88 20.14 -0.76
N ARG A 362 -13.01 19.44 -1.89
CA ARG A 362 -13.81 19.87 -3.02
C ARG A 362 -14.81 18.75 -3.35
N VAL A 363 -16.01 19.10 -3.72
CA VAL A 363 -16.95 18.16 -4.32
C VAL A 363 -16.92 18.35 -5.83
N THR A 364 -16.68 17.28 -6.55
CA THR A 364 -16.65 17.26 -8.00
C THR A 364 -18.07 17.34 -8.58
N GLU A 365 -18.21 17.55 -9.89
CA GLU A 365 -19.53 17.64 -10.55
C GLU A 365 -20.32 16.33 -10.43
N ASP A 366 -19.63 15.19 -10.40
CA ASP A 366 -20.20 13.86 -10.18
C ASP A 366 -20.42 13.52 -8.69
N GLY A 367 -20.21 14.50 -7.79
CA GLY A 367 -20.52 14.39 -6.35
C GLY A 367 -19.48 13.70 -5.50
N LYS A 368 -18.27 13.43 -6.00
CA LYS A 368 -17.17 12.85 -5.22
C LYS A 368 -16.50 13.91 -4.35
N ALA A 369 -16.22 13.56 -3.11
CA ALA A 369 -15.39 14.37 -2.22
C ALA A 369 -13.91 14.08 -2.49
N VAL A 370 -13.13 15.10 -2.80
CA VAL A 370 -11.72 15.00 -3.18
C VAL A 370 -10.85 16.01 -2.46
N ASP A 371 -9.58 15.69 -2.30
CA ASP A 371 -8.56 16.66 -1.91
C ASP A 371 -8.25 17.61 -3.06
N ALA A 372 -8.52 18.89 -2.88
CA ALA A 372 -8.40 19.88 -3.96
C ALA A 372 -6.98 20.05 -4.49
N GLN A 373 -5.97 19.84 -3.66
CA GLN A 373 -4.56 19.91 -4.07
C GLN A 373 -4.20 18.75 -4.97
N THR A 374 -4.49 17.54 -4.53
CA THR A 374 -4.21 16.30 -5.28
C THR A 374 -5.01 16.28 -6.59
N ASP A 375 -6.29 16.66 -6.56
CA ASP A 375 -7.12 16.78 -7.75
C ASP A 375 -6.56 17.80 -8.78
N SER A 376 -6.09 18.95 -8.32
CA SER A 376 -5.47 19.96 -9.20
C SER A 376 -4.15 19.44 -9.80
N TYR A 377 -3.37 18.68 -9.03
CA TYR A 377 -2.15 18.07 -9.51
C TYR A 377 -2.44 17.01 -10.58
N ILE A 378 -3.38 16.12 -10.34
CA ILE A 378 -3.83 15.08 -11.28
C ILE A 378 -4.29 15.73 -12.59
N LYS A 379 -5.14 16.78 -12.51
CA LYS A 379 -5.61 17.52 -13.68
C LYS A 379 -4.49 18.17 -14.49
N SER A 380 -3.43 18.60 -13.82
CA SER A 380 -2.26 19.15 -14.53
C SER A 380 -1.52 18.09 -15.34
N ILE A 381 -1.41 16.86 -14.82
CA ILE A 381 -0.84 15.72 -15.55
C ILE A 381 -1.77 15.32 -16.71
N GLN A 382 -3.08 15.22 -16.44
CA GLN A 382 -4.07 14.86 -17.46
C GLN A 382 -4.07 15.84 -18.64
N ALA A 383 -3.91 17.13 -18.39
CA ALA A 383 -3.82 18.12 -19.45
C ALA A 383 -2.61 17.88 -20.37
N ILE A 384 -1.49 17.42 -19.85
CA ILE A 384 -0.27 17.14 -20.62
C ILE A 384 -0.50 15.95 -21.56
N TYR A 385 -0.94 14.81 -21.02
CA TYR A 385 -1.09 13.62 -21.86
C TYR A 385 -2.30 13.70 -22.81
N GLN A 386 -3.37 14.39 -22.43
CA GLN A 386 -4.52 14.62 -23.32
C GLN A 386 -4.13 15.46 -24.54
N GLU A 387 -3.23 16.41 -24.40
CA GLU A 387 -2.71 17.16 -25.55
C GLU A 387 -1.94 16.24 -26.49
N SER A 388 -1.14 15.32 -25.96
CA SER A 388 -0.44 14.31 -26.76
C SER A 388 -1.39 13.39 -27.53
N LEU A 389 -2.55 13.04 -26.95
CA LEU A 389 -3.57 12.21 -27.61
C LEU A 389 -4.29 12.92 -28.77
N LYS A 390 -4.25 14.23 -28.86
CA LYS A 390 -4.83 14.99 -29.98
C LYS A 390 -3.97 14.95 -31.24
N THR A 391 -2.74 14.47 -31.17
CA THR A 391 -1.84 14.37 -32.31
C THR A 391 -2.40 13.34 -33.28
N VAL A 392 -2.73 13.81 -34.51
CA VAL A 392 -3.20 12.94 -35.59
C VAL A 392 -2.02 12.15 -36.14
N LEU A 393 -2.00 10.82 -35.93
CA LEU A 393 -0.95 9.94 -36.40
C LEU A 393 -1.18 9.44 -37.82
N GLY A 394 -2.43 9.51 -38.31
CA GLY A 394 -2.81 9.06 -39.65
C GLY A 394 -4.30 9.23 -39.93
N HIS A 395 -4.69 8.90 -41.12
CA HIS A 395 -6.09 8.90 -41.56
C HIS A 395 -6.41 7.54 -42.16
N THR A 396 -7.67 7.13 -42.07
CA THR A 396 -8.21 5.94 -42.73
C THR A 396 -9.46 6.36 -43.51
N ASP A 397 -9.60 5.80 -44.71
CA ASP A 397 -10.78 6.01 -45.57
C ASP A 397 -11.88 4.96 -45.28
N VAL A 398 -11.67 4.08 -44.32
CA VAL A 398 -12.63 3.05 -43.92
C VAL A 398 -13.04 3.24 -42.46
N ASP A 399 -14.28 2.94 -42.17
CA ASP A 399 -14.78 2.92 -40.80
C ASP A 399 -14.09 1.80 -40.00
N LEU A 400 -13.40 2.19 -38.91
CA LEU A 400 -12.87 1.23 -37.97
C LEU A 400 -14.01 0.70 -37.11
N THR A 401 -14.19 -0.60 -37.07
CA THR A 401 -15.26 -1.25 -36.29
C THR A 401 -14.68 -2.38 -35.41
N ASP A 402 -15.22 -2.52 -34.23
CA ASP A 402 -14.95 -3.63 -33.31
C ASP A 402 -15.82 -4.86 -33.55
N LYS A 403 -16.75 -4.78 -34.50
CA LYS A 403 -17.78 -5.83 -34.74
C LYS A 403 -17.22 -7.21 -35.02
N ASN A 404 -15.96 -7.32 -35.43
CA ASN A 404 -15.32 -8.60 -35.78
C ASN A 404 -14.29 -9.07 -34.74
N LEU A 405 -14.19 -8.42 -33.58
CA LEU A 405 -13.25 -8.85 -32.53
C LEU A 405 -13.57 -10.25 -31.99
N GLU A 406 -14.85 -10.63 -31.94
CA GLU A 406 -15.30 -11.96 -31.52
C GLU A 406 -14.91 -13.08 -32.51
N THR A 407 -14.69 -12.76 -33.79
CA THR A 407 -14.28 -13.74 -34.82
C THR A 407 -12.77 -13.83 -34.99
N GLY A 408 -11.99 -13.03 -34.28
CA GLY A 408 -10.53 -12.97 -34.38
C GLY A 408 -10.01 -12.31 -35.67
N GLU A 409 -10.88 -11.79 -36.53
CA GLU A 409 -10.49 -10.99 -37.70
C GLU A 409 -10.19 -9.56 -37.23
N ARG A 410 -8.90 -9.19 -37.25
CA ARG A 410 -8.49 -7.79 -37.07
C ARG A 410 -8.77 -7.03 -38.35
N ALA A 411 -9.56 -5.95 -38.28
CA ALA A 411 -9.54 -4.94 -39.30
C ALA A 411 -8.11 -4.37 -39.36
N VAL A 412 -7.41 -4.54 -40.45
CA VAL A 412 -6.06 -4.02 -40.70
C VAL A 412 -6.16 -2.54 -40.99
#